data_f8ed5866455dda9dff78c3a3e043037b
#
_entry.id   f8ed5866455dda9dff78c3a3e043037b
#
_cell.length_a   1.000
_cell.length_b   1.000
_cell.length_c   1.000
_cell.angle_alpha   90.00
_cell.angle_beta   90.00
_cell.angle_gamma   90.00
#
_symmetry.space_group_name_H-M   'P 1'
#
loop_
_entity.id
_entity.type
_entity.pdbx_description
1 polymer ?
#
loop_
_entity_poly.entity_id
_entity_poly.type
_entity_poly.pdbx_seq_one_letter_code
_entity_poly.pdbx_strand_id
1 'polypeptide(L)'
;MILPIACLAPILIFVAFDIVAQAFQETPAEHAGAVCFAVFPSVAQLILIILDKASPLLTTSALEPHRVAEALKIPPGFAENFGVFIVLAHGFILTGMLWGAALAFLIDRRIGATAVSLGVAAALSFFGLIHSVLPAGGIYLPWSPALFGSRMPFHWTAAYLAVALMVMALGRVDREGRPAALSS
;
A
#
# COMPACT_ATOMS: atom_id res chain seq x y z
N MET A 1 -23.49 -21.86 19.82
CA MET A 1 -23.88 -20.53 20.32
C MET A 1 -23.15 -19.52 19.45
N ILE A 2 -23.83 -18.86 18.51
CA ILE A 2 -23.22 -17.91 17.56
C ILE A 2 -23.44 -16.51 18.16
N LEU A 3 -22.35 -15.88 18.57
CA LEU A 3 -22.39 -14.47 19.01
C LEU A 3 -22.88 -13.59 17.84
N PRO A 4 -23.90 -12.74 18.05
CA PRO A 4 -24.35 -11.81 17.01
C PRO A 4 -23.21 -10.90 16.56
N ILE A 5 -23.04 -10.70 15.27
CA ILE A 5 -22.03 -9.80 14.68
C ILE A 5 -22.12 -8.38 15.31
N ALA A 6 -23.33 -7.96 15.65
CA ALA A 6 -23.56 -6.68 16.32
C ALA A 6 -22.86 -6.54 17.68
N CYS A 7 -22.59 -7.64 18.39
CA CYS A 7 -21.83 -7.61 19.65
C CYS A 7 -20.32 -7.67 19.42
N LEU A 8 -19.86 -8.26 18.32
CA LEU A 8 -18.44 -8.37 18.00
C LEU A 8 -17.87 -7.07 17.44
N ALA A 9 -18.66 -6.33 16.65
CA ALA A 9 -18.18 -5.13 15.97
C ALA A 9 -17.65 -4.05 16.95
N PRO A 10 -18.32 -3.70 18.06
CA PRO A 10 -17.79 -2.72 19.02
C PRO A 10 -16.49 -3.18 19.68
N ILE A 11 -16.36 -4.48 19.98
CA ILE A 11 -15.15 -5.05 20.59
C ILE A 11 -13.98 -4.96 19.62
N LEU A 12 -14.19 -5.31 18.34
CA LEU A 12 -13.16 -5.22 17.31
C LEU A 12 -12.71 -3.78 17.06
N ILE A 13 -13.65 -2.83 17.10
CA ILE A 13 -13.34 -1.39 16.98
C ILE A 13 -12.48 -0.95 18.17
N PHE A 14 -12.87 -1.32 19.39
CA PHE A 14 -12.11 -0.96 20.60
C PHE A 14 -10.67 -1.54 20.54
N VAL A 15 -10.53 -2.82 20.21
CA VAL A 15 -9.23 -3.47 20.06
C VAL A 15 -8.40 -2.80 18.95
N ALA A 16 -9.02 -2.40 17.85
CA ALA A 16 -8.32 -1.70 16.77
C ALA A 16 -7.77 -0.34 17.23
N PHE A 17 -8.56 0.43 18.00
CA PHE A 17 -8.09 1.69 18.57
C PHE A 17 -6.95 1.49 19.58
N ASP A 18 -7.03 0.44 20.40
CA ASP A 18 -5.99 0.13 21.38
C ASP A 18 -4.66 -0.24 20.69
N ILE A 19 -4.72 -1.07 19.64
CA ILE A 19 -3.55 -1.42 18.83
C ILE A 19 -2.93 -0.18 18.17
N VAL A 20 -3.76 0.71 17.60
CA VAL A 20 -3.26 1.95 17.00
C VAL A 20 -2.63 2.87 18.05
N ALA A 21 -3.26 3.01 19.22
CA ALA A 21 -2.72 3.81 20.32
C ALA A 21 -1.37 3.27 20.79
N GLN A 22 -1.24 1.95 20.98
CA GLN A 22 0.03 1.30 21.33
C GLN A 22 1.09 1.53 20.26
N ALA A 23 0.75 1.37 18.97
CA ALA A 23 1.69 1.58 17.88
C ALA A 23 2.31 2.98 17.93
N PHE A 24 1.51 4.02 18.25
CA PHE A 24 2.03 5.38 18.38
C PHE A 24 2.78 5.62 19.70
N GLN A 25 2.38 4.97 20.80
CA GLN A 25 3.06 5.10 22.09
C GLN A 25 4.43 4.44 22.12
N GLU A 26 4.58 3.29 21.49
CA GLU A 26 5.83 2.53 21.44
C GLU A 26 6.77 3.01 20.32
N THR A 27 6.26 3.77 19.36
CA THR A 27 7.05 4.30 18.26
C THR A 27 7.67 5.65 18.63
N PRO A 28 8.99 5.84 18.45
CA PRO A 28 9.62 7.15 18.64
C PRO A 28 8.88 8.25 17.85
N ALA A 29 8.74 9.43 18.44
CA ALA A 29 7.98 10.53 17.83
C ALA A 29 8.48 10.90 16.43
N GLU A 30 9.77 10.75 16.18
CA GLU A 30 10.41 10.96 14.88
C GLU A 30 9.92 9.97 13.80
N HIS A 31 9.48 8.76 14.19
CA HIS A 31 8.95 7.74 13.28
C HIS A 31 7.42 7.78 13.11
N ALA A 32 6.71 8.70 13.76
CA ALA A 32 5.26 8.82 13.64
C ALA A 32 4.80 8.98 12.18
N GLY A 33 5.58 9.68 11.34
CA GLY A 33 5.34 9.80 9.91
C GLY A 33 5.40 8.46 9.16
N ALA A 34 6.29 7.56 9.57
CA ALA A 34 6.41 6.22 8.98
C ALA A 34 5.18 5.37 9.32
N VAL A 35 4.69 5.44 10.55
CA VAL A 35 3.46 4.76 10.98
C VAL A 35 2.26 5.28 10.19
N CYS A 36 2.10 6.59 10.08
CA CYS A 36 1.04 7.18 9.27
C CYS A 36 1.09 6.72 7.80
N PHE A 37 2.29 6.69 7.21
CA PHE A 37 2.46 6.28 5.82
C PHE A 37 2.13 4.80 5.60
N ALA A 38 2.42 3.94 6.57
CA ALA A 38 2.10 2.52 6.54
C ALA A 38 0.58 2.23 6.50
N VAL A 39 -0.26 3.17 6.92
CA VAL A 39 -1.73 3.01 6.94
C VAL A 39 -2.37 3.19 5.55
N PHE A 40 -1.74 3.91 4.61
CA PHE A 40 -2.35 4.19 3.30
C PHE A 40 -2.85 2.96 2.54
N PRO A 41 -2.09 1.85 2.42
CA PRO A 41 -2.59 0.66 1.74
C PRO A 41 -3.81 0.04 2.42
N SER A 42 -3.90 0.14 3.75
CA SER A 42 -5.06 -0.34 4.52
C SER A 42 -6.31 0.48 4.25
N VAL A 43 -6.16 1.81 4.06
CA VAL A 43 -7.27 2.69 3.66
C VAL A 43 -7.76 2.34 2.25
N ALA A 44 -6.86 2.05 1.31
CA ALA A 44 -7.24 1.60 -0.03
C ALA A 44 -8.07 0.30 0.03
N GLN A 45 -7.64 -0.66 0.84
CA GLN A 45 -8.39 -1.90 1.06
C GLN A 45 -9.77 -1.65 1.70
N LEU A 46 -9.87 -0.75 2.68
CA LEU A 46 -11.14 -0.38 3.31
C LEU A 46 -12.12 0.20 2.28
N ILE A 47 -11.64 1.08 1.41
CA ILE A 47 -12.45 1.65 0.34
C ILE A 47 -13.01 0.55 -0.56
N LEU A 48 -12.19 -0.42 -0.96
CA LEU A 48 -12.64 -1.56 -1.78
C LEU A 48 -13.70 -2.39 -1.07
N ILE A 49 -13.52 -2.71 0.22
CA ILE A 49 -14.50 -3.47 1.00
C ILE A 49 -15.84 -2.72 1.07
N ILE A 50 -15.83 -1.42 1.27
CA ILE A 50 -17.04 -0.60 1.32
C ILE A 50 -17.75 -0.63 -0.04
N LEU A 51 -17.01 -0.47 -1.13
CA LEU A 51 -17.57 -0.46 -2.49
C LEU A 51 -18.12 -1.83 -2.88
N ASP A 52 -17.44 -2.92 -2.53
CA ASP A 52 -17.92 -4.27 -2.76
C ASP A 52 -19.25 -4.52 -2.04
N LYS A 53 -19.37 -4.10 -0.79
CA LYS A 53 -20.61 -4.19 -0.01
C LYS A 53 -21.71 -3.25 -0.52
N ALA A 54 -21.38 -2.12 -1.11
CA ALA A 54 -22.34 -1.18 -1.69
C ALA A 54 -22.84 -1.65 -3.07
N SER A 55 -22.05 -2.41 -3.80
CA SER A 55 -22.35 -2.88 -5.15
C SER A 55 -23.71 -3.60 -5.27
N PRO A 56 -24.10 -4.57 -4.40
CA PRO A 56 -25.41 -5.21 -4.46
C PRO A 56 -26.56 -4.25 -4.20
N LEU A 57 -26.37 -3.23 -3.35
CA LEU A 57 -27.38 -2.23 -3.06
C LEU A 57 -27.63 -1.31 -4.28
N LEU A 58 -26.57 -1.02 -5.04
CA LEU A 58 -26.65 -0.21 -6.26
C LEU A 58 -27.32 -0.98 -7.41
N THR A 59 -27.06 -2.27 -7.52
CA THR A 59 -27.65 -3.15 -8.55
C THR A 59 -29.11 -3.51 -8.26
N THR A 60 -29.49 -3.64 -6.99
CA THR A 60 -30.87 -3.98 -6.57
C THR A 60 -31.83 -2.81 -6.76
N SER A 61 -31.34 -1.56 -6.83
CA SER A 61 -32.17 -0.37 -6.99
C SER A 61 -32.55 -0.03 -8.43
N ALA A 62 -32.72 -0.99 -9.34
CA ALA A 62 -33.22 -0.82 -10.71
C ALA A 62 -32.54 0.32 -11.54
N LEU A 63 -31.45 0.88 -11.07
CA LEU A 63 -30.66 1.89 -11.75
C LEU A 63 -29.58 1.17 -12.56
N GLU A 64 -29.64 1.30 -13.86
CA GLU A 64 -28.56 0.79 -14.72
C GLU A 64 -27.21 1.40 -14.32
N PRO A 65 -26.10 0.66 -14.38
CA PRO A 65 -24.78 1.12 -13.89
C PRO A 65 -24.36 2.49 -14.46
N HIS A 66 -24.70 2.79 -15.70
CA HIS A 66 -24.41 4.08 -16.33
C HIS A 66 -25.20 5.24 -15.69
N ARG A 67 -26.45 4.99 -15.24
CA ARG A 67 -27.26 6.00 -14.55
C ARG A 67 -26.75 6.28 -13.14
N VAL A 68 -26.19 5.27 -12.46
CA VAL A 68 -25.52 5.45 -11.16
C VAL A 68 -24.27 6.32 -11.34
N ALA A 69 -23.46 6.04 -12.34
CA ALA A 69 -22.26 6.82 -12.65
C ALA A 69 -22.63 8.29 -12.99
N GLU A 70 -23.71 8.50 -13.75
CA GLU A 70 -24.20 9.83 -14.10
C GLU A 70 -24.79 10.56 -12.91
N ALA A 71 -25.59 9.87 -12.08
CA ALA A 71 -26.17 10.44 -10.85
C ALA A 71 -25.11 10.82 -9.81
N LEU A 72 -24.04 10.04 -9.70
CA LEU A 72 -22.90 10.33 -8.83
C LEU A 72 -21.89 11.29 -9.44
N LYS A 73 -22.14 11.78 -10.68
CA LYS A 73 -21.22 12.66 -11.41
C LYS A 73 -19.78 12.16 -11.40
N ILE A 74 -19.61 10.86 -11.64
CA ILE A 74 -18.27 10.23 -11.63
C ILE A 74 -17.47 10.81 -12.80
N PRO A 75 -16.31 11.45 -12.56
CA PRO A 75 -15.52 12.05 -13.62
C PRO A 75 -15.03 11.00 -14.64
N PRO A 76 -14.90 11.38 -15.91
CA PRO A 76 -14.21 10.55 -16.90
C PRO A 76 -12.79 10.25 -16.41
N GLY A 77 -12.34 8.99 -16.52
CA GLY A 77 -11.05 8.55 -15.98
C GLY A 77 -11.08 8.04 -14.53
N PHE A 78 -12.21 8.14 -13.82
CA PHE A 78 -12.33 7.57 -12.45
C PHE A 78 -12.07 6.05 -12.45
N ALA A 79 -12.56 5.32 -13.47
CA ALA A 79 -12.36 3.89 -13.59
C ALA A 79 -10.87 3.52 -13.74
N GLU A 80 -10.08 4.33 -14.46
CA GLU A 80 -8.64 4.14 -14.62
C GLU A 80 -7.91 4.39 -13.30
N ASN A 81 -8.23 5.48 -12.61
CA ASN A 81 -7.68 5.80 -11.30
C ASN A 81 -8.09 4.77 -10.24
N PHE A 82 -9.30 4.21 -10.36
CA PHE A 82 -9.79 3.19 -9.44
C PHE A 82 -8.98 1.88 -9.54
N GLY A 83 -8.47 1.54 -10.72
CA GLY A 83 -7.56 0.43 -10.90
C GLY A 83 -6.31 0.50 -10.03
N VAL A 84 -5.79 1.70 -9.76
CA VAL A 84 -4.65 1.91 -8.86
C VAL A 84 -4.99 1.54 -7.41
N PHE A 85 -6.20 1.88 -6.94
CA PHE A 85 -6.65 1.50 -5.60
C PHE A 85 -6.80 0.00 -5.43
N ILE A 86 -7.33 -0.70 -6.47
CA ILE A 86 -7.43 -2.16 -6.47
C ILE A 86 -6.05 -2.79 -6.33
N VAL A 87 -5.11 -2.37 -7.13
CA VAL A 87 -3.74 -2.89 -7.11
C VAL A 87 -3.04 -2.57 -5.79
N LEU A 88 -3.23 -1.35 -5.25
CA LEU A 88 -2.66 -0.95 -3.96
C LEU A 88 -3.24 -1.73 -2.77
N ALA A 89 -4.50 -2.10 -2.85
CA ALA A 89 -5.18 -2.88 -1.81
C ALA A 89 -4.70 -4.33 -1.77
N HIS A 90 -4.26 -4.89 -2.90
CA HIS A 90 -3.74 -6.25 -2.92
C HIS A 90 -2.39 -6.33 -2.18
N GLY A 91 -2.36 -7.14 -1.12
CA GLY A 91 -1.19 -7.28 -0.25
C GLY A 91 -0.95 -6.08 0.66
N PHE A 92 -2.00 -5.33 1.01
CA PHE A 92 -1.94 -4.08 1.77
C PHE A 92 -1.15 -4.19 3.08
N ILE A 93 -1.23 -5.32 3.80
CA ILE A 93 -0.49 -5.54 5.05
C ILE A 93 1.01 -5.52 4.78
N LEU A 94 1.48 -6.33 3.81
CA LEU A 94 2.90 -6.39 3.46
C LEU A 94 3.40 -5.06 2.88
N THR A 95 2.57 -4.42 2.05
CA THR A 95 2.88 -3.10 1.49
C THR A 95 3.06 -2.06 2.60
N GLY A 96 2.11 -2.00 3.55
CA GLY A 96 2.17 -1.08 4.69
C GLY A 96 3.42 -1.32 5.56
N MET A 97 3.72 -2.59 5.88
CA MET A 97 4.91 -2.96 6.64
C MET A 97 6.21 -2.52 5.93
N LEU A 98 6.32 -2.79 4.63
CA LEU A 98 7.51 -2.44 3.86
C LEU A 98 7.67 -0.93 3.67
N TRP A 99 6.58 -0.21 3.45
CA TRP A 99 6.59 1.24 3.35
C TRP A 99 6.95 1.91 4.67
N GLY A 100 6.34 1.44 5.78
CA GLY A 100 6.67 1.93 7.12
C GLY A 100 8.13 1.67 7.47
N ALA A 101 8.61 0.44 7.23
CA ALA A 101 10.01 0.07 7.47
C ALA A 101 10.98 0.89 6.60
N ALA A 102 10.69 1.05 5.30
CA ALA A 102 11.55 1.84 4.40
C ALA A 102 11.65 3.30 4.87
N LEU A 103 10.53 3.90 5.29
CA LEU A 103 10.51 5.28 5.76
C LEU A 103 11.19 5.43 7.13
N ALA A 104 10.98 4.48 8.07
CA ALA A 104 11.67 4.47 9.34
C ALA A 104 13.20 4.37 9.16
N PHE A 105 13.67 3.44 8.32
CA PHE A 105 15.10 3.33 8.01
C PHE A 105 15.66 4.58 7.31
N LEU A 106 14.84 5.26 6.51
CA LEU A 106 15.25 6.50 5.86
C LEU A 106 15.40 7.64 6.89
N ILE A 107 14.48 7.75 7.85
CA ILE A 107 14.55 8.68 8.98
C ILE A 107 15.83 8.44 9.79
N ASP A 108 16.14 7.17 10.07
CA ASP A 108 17.36 6.75 10.77
C ASP A 108 18.64 6.90 9.92
N ARG A 109 18.54 7.42 8.69
CA ARG A 109 19.65 7.52 7.73
C ARG A 109 20.32 6.17 7.41
N ARG A 110 19.61 5.07 7.60
CA ARG A 110 20.06 3.71 7.29
C ARG A 110 19.78 3.37 5.82
N ILE A 111 20.48 4.08 4.91
CA ILE A 111 20.26 4.03 3.46
C ILE A 111 20.26 2.59 2.90
N GLY A 112 21.20 1.75 3.38
CA GLY A 112 21.27 0.35 2.94
C GLY A 112 20.00 -0.45 3.32
N ALA A 113 19.49 -0.29 4.54
CA ALA A 113 18.28 -0.96 5.00
C ALA A 113 17.04 -0.46 4.25
N THR A 114 16.95 0.85 3.98
CA THR A 114 15.89 1.43 3.14
C THR A 114 15.91 0.81 1.74
N ALA A 115 17.08 0.73 1.10
CA ALA A 115 17.21 0.15 -0.24
C ALA A 115 16.83 -1.34 -0.26
N VAL A 116 17.20 -2.11 0.78
CA VAL A 116 16.81 -3.52 0.92
C VAL A 116 15.29 -3.65 1.07
N SER A 117 14.65 -2.84 1.92
CA SER A 117 13.19 -2.86 2.10
C SER A 117 12.45 -2.58 0.78
N LEU A 118 12.90 -1.57 0.03
CA LEU A 118 12.35 -1.27 -1.30
C LEU A 118 12.65 -2.36 -2.33
N GLY A 119 13.82 -2.98 -2.26
CA GLY A 119 14.17 -4.13 -3.11
C GLY A 119 13.28 -5.35 -2.85
N VAL A 120 12.97 -5.62 -1.58
CA VAL A 120 12.00 -6.66 -1.19
C VAL A 120 10.61 -6.31 -1.72
N ALA A 121 10.16 -5.06 -1.58
CA ALA A 121 8.88 -4.61 -2.13
C ALA A 121 8.85 -4.78 -3.67
N ALA A 122 9.94 -4.46 -4.37
CA ALA A 122 10.05 -4.69 -5.81
C ALA A 122 9.91 -6.18 -6.18
N ALA A 123 10.59 -7.06 -5.46
CA ALA A 123 10.51 -8.51 -5.68
C ALA A 123 9.10 -9.05 -5.41
N LEU A 124 8.47 -8.66 -4.31
CA LEU A 124 7.12 -9.09 -3.97
C LEU A 124 6.08 -8.57 -4.98
N SER A 125 6.26 -7.33 -5.47
CA SER A 125 5.42 -6.75 -6.53
C SER A 125 5.60 -7.49 -7.86
N PHE A 126 6.83 -7.88 -8.19
CA PHE A 126 7.14 -8.63 -9.40
C PHE A 126 6.43 -9.98 -9.47
N PHE A 127 6.29 -10.66 -8.34
CA PHE A 127 5.57 -11.94 -8.22
C PHE A 127 4.09 -11.79 -7.86
N GLY A 128 3.59 -10.58 -7.69
CA GLY A 128 2.18 -10.30 -7.39
C GLY A 128 1.73 -10.59 -5.97
N LEU A 129 2.66 -10.78 -5.01
CA LEU A 129 2.31 -10.88 -3.60
C LEU A 129 1.76 -9.56 -3.06
N ILE A 130 2.32 -8.45 -3.55
CA ILE A 130 1.78 -7.11 -3.37
C ILE A 130 1.51 -6.51 -4.75
N HIS A 131 0.54 -5.61 -4.83
CA HIS A 131 0.14 -4.96 -6.08
C HIS A 131 -0.27 -5.93 -7.20
N SER A 132 -0.95 -7.03 -6.82
CA SER A 132 -1.46 -7.99 -7.80
C SER A 132 -2.47 -7.32 -8.74
N VAL A 133 -2.30 -7.57 -10.03
CA VAL A 133 -3.23 -7.12 -11.09
C VAL A 133 -4.35 -8.12 -11.35
N LEU A 134 -4.31 -9.28 -10.70
CA LEU A 134 -5.38 -10.27 -10.81
C LEU A 134 -6.60 -9.79 -10.01
N PRO A 135 -7.84 -9.95 -10.53
CA PRO A 135 -9.05 -9.46 -9.87
C PRO A 135 -9.27 -9.98 -8.46
N ALA A 136 -8.88 -11.23 -8.20
CA ALA A 136 -8.98 -11.87 -6.88
C ALA A 136 -7.71 -11.72 -6.04
N GLY A 137 -6.70 -10.99 -6.53
CA GLY A 137 -5.35 -11.04 -5.97
C GLY A 137 -4.67 -12.37 -6.29
N GLY A 138 -3.46 -12.54 -5.84
CA GLY A 138 -2.73 -13.80 -5.94
C GLY A 138 -1.36 -13.69 -6.59
N ILE A 139 -0.58 -14.73 -6.39
CA ILE A 139 0.78 -14.86 -6.90
C ILE A 139 0.72 -15.24 -8.37
N TYR A 140 1.53 -14.62 -9.18
CA TYR A 140 1.73 -14.96 -10.59
C TYR A 140 3.20 -14.97 -10.95
N LEU A 141 3.53 -15.70 -12.00
CA LEU A 141 4.83 -15.61 -12.63
C LEU A 141 4.80 -14.51 -13.70
N PRO A 142 5.80 -13.64 -13.77
CA PRO A 142 5.82 -12.50 -14.70
C PRO A 142 5.65 -12.86 -16.19
N TRP A 143 5.96 -14.10 -16.53
CA TRP A 143 5.79 -14.66 -17.88
C TRP A 143 4.51 -15.49 -18.04
N SER A 144 3.61 -15.44 -17.06
CA SER A 144 2.33 -16.16 -17.12
C SER A 144 1.42 -15.58 -18.20
N PRO A 145 0.70 -16.43 -18.96
CA PRO A 145 -0.32 -15.97 -19.91
C PRO A 145 -1.40 -15.11 -19.29
N ALA A 146 -1.67 -15.27 -17.98
CA ALA A 146 -2.64 -14.46 -17.23
C ALA A 146 -2.30 -12.95 -17.21
N LEU A 147 -1.04 -12.58 -17.51
CA LEU A 147 -0.58 -11.20 -17.57
C LEU A 147 -0.52 -10.64 -18.99
N PHE A 148 -0.95 -11.39 -20.01
CA PHE A 148 -0.89 -10.93 -21.40
C PHE A 148 -1.63 -9.59 -21.56
N GLY A 149 -0.83 -8.53 -21.80
CA GLY A 149 -1.32 -7.16 -22.02
C GLY A 149 -1.19 -6.20 -20.84
N SER A 150 -0.99 -6.67 -19.58
CA SER A 150 -0.82 -5.79 -18.44
C SER A 150 0.67 -5.50 -18.15
N ARG A 151 1.08 -4.24 -18.31
CA ARG A 151 2.43 -3.77 -17.93
C ARG A 151 2.52 -3.30 -16.48
N MET A 152 1.42 -3.27 -15.77
CA MET A 152 1.32 -2.77 -14.39
C MET A 152 2.35 -3.40 -13.42
N PRO A 153 2.59 -4.73 -13.40
CA PRO A 153 3.56 -5.33 -12.49
C PRO A 153 4.96 -4.77 -12.70
N PHE A 154 5.35 -4.60 -13.97
CA PHE A 154 6.66 -4.05 -14.32
C PHE A 154 6.80 -2.58 -13.91
N HIS A 155 5.73 -1.78 -14.02
CA HIS A 155 5.74 -0.39 -13.60
C HIS A 155 5.92 -0.25 -12.08
N TRP A 156 5.20 -1.03 -11.27
CA TRP A 156 5.37 -1.04 -9.82
C TRP A 156 6.76 -1.50 -9.40
N THR A 157 7.26 -2.59 -9.98
CA THR A 157 8.61 -3.09 -9.72
C THR A 157 9.66 -2.04 -10.09
N ALA A 158 9.54 -1.44 -11.28
CA ALA A 158 10.46 -0.40 -11.73
C ALA A 158 10.42 0.85 -10.85
N ALA A 159 9.23 1.25 -10.37
CA ALA A 159 9.08 2.37 -9.45
C ALA A 159 9.83 2.13 -8.13
N TYR A 160 9.67 0.95 -7.51
CA TYR A 160 10.41 0.61 -6.29
C TYR A 160 11.92 0.58 -6.51
N LEU A 161 12.39 -0.01 -7.61
CA LEU A 161 13.81 -0.04 -7.94
C LEU A 161 14.35 1.36 -8.22
N ALA A 162 13.61 2.20 -8.91
CA ALA A 162 14.01 3.60 -9.17
C ALA A 162 14.16 4.38 -7.87
N VAL A 163 13.20 4.26 -6.93
CA VAL A 163 13.28 4.90 -5.62
C VAL A 163 14.45 4.35 -4.80
N ALA A 164 14.68 3.03 -4.81
CA ALA A 164 15.81 2.42 -4.12
C ALA A 164 17.16 2.94 -4.66
N LEU A 165 17.30 3.03 -5.98
CA LEU A 165 18.50 3.58 -6.62
C LEU A 165 18.69 5.06 -6.30
N MET A 166 17.61 5.86 -6.32
CA MET A 166 17.66 7.27 -5.96
C MET A 166 18.12 7.45 -4.51
N VAL A 167 17.56 6.70 -3.56
CA VAL A 167 17.96 6.75 -2.15
C VAL A 167 19.43 6.36 -1.97
N MET A 168 19.90 5.33 -2.67
CA MET A 168 21.32 4.94 -2.64
C MET A 168 22.24 6.02 -3.23
N ALA A 169 21.84 6.66 -4.33
CA ALA A 169 22.61 7.74 -4.94
C ALA A 169 22.72 8.95 -4.01
N LEU A 170 21.60 9.39 -3.42
CA LEU A 170 21.58 10.48 -2.44
C LEU A 170 22.43 10.16 -1.20
N GLY A 171 22.40 8.92 -0.72
CA GLY A 171 23.22 8.49 0.41
C GLY A 171 24.72 8.47 0.12
N ARG A 172 25.13 8.28 -1.15
CA ARG A 172 26.54 8.41 -1.57
C ARG A 172 26.98 9.87 -1.58
N VAL A 173 26.18 10.74 -2.16
CA VAL A 173 26.46 12.19 -2.23
C VAL A 173 26.59 12.79 -0.83
N ASP A 174 25.73 12.41 0.13
CA ASP A 174 25.81 12.88 1.52
C ASP A 174 27.11 12.42 2.22
N ARG A 175 27.62 11.24 1.87
CA ARG A 175 28.91 10.74 2.41
C ARG A 175 30.12 11.46 1.82
N GLU A 176 30.09 11.74 0.53
CA GLU A 176 31.20 12.44 -0.17
C GLU A 176 31.25 13.93 0.19
N GLY A 177 30.09 14.55 0.45
CA GLY A 177 30.00 15.97 0.84
C GLY A 177 30.35 16.27 2.31
N ARG A 178 30.56 15.25 3.16
CA ARG A 178 31.04 15.47 4.53
C ARG A 178 32.55 15.54 4.53
N PRO A 179 33.16 16.75 4.71
CA PRO A 179 34.61 16.85 4.85
C PRO A 179 35.08 16.03 6.05
N ALA A 180 36.25 15.41 5.94
CA ALA A 180 36.90 14.57 6.97
C ALA A 180 37.31 15.32 8.26
N ALA A 181 36.60 16.36 8.63
CA ALA A 181 36.94 17.36 9.64
C ALA A 181 36.39 17.06 11.03
N LEU A 182 36.21 15.79 11.45
CA LEU A 182 35.91 15.46 12.85
C LEU A 182 36.54 14.11 13.29
N SER A 183 37.75 13.82 12.89
CA SER A 183 38.55 12.73 13.46
C SER A 183 39.81 13.25 14.15
N SER A 184 39.66 14.27 14.97
CA SER A 184 40.71 14.73 15.90
C SER A 184 40.18 14.75 17.33
#